data_b4fc391a67d43597b18b36b3503851c0
#
_entry.id   b4fc391a67d43597b18b36b3503851c0
#
_cell.length_a   1.000
_cell.length_b   1.000
_cell.length_c   1.000
_cell.angle_alpha   90.00
_cell.angle_beta   90.00
_cell.angle_gamma   90.00
#
_symmetry.space_group_name_H-M   'P 1'
#
loop_
_entity.id
_entity.type
_entity.pdbx_description
1 polymer ?
#
loop_
_entity_poly.entity_id
_entity_poly.type
_entity_poly.pdbx_seq_one_letter_code
_entity_poly.pdbx_strand_id
1 'polypeptide(L)'
;MKPVLRFPLAHARYLLSACALALFLSSSLQPLAQAAESPPAEVHLDYAYYSPVSLVLKHFGFLEKALPQTKVSWVLSQGSNRSLEYLNSGGVDFASSASLAAVLSRANGSPIKSVYVYSRAEWTALVVRKDSPYQTVADLKGKKIAATKGTDPYLFTLRSLQQAGLKKDDVELVHLQHPDGRTALEKGDVDAWAGLDPHMAASEVQAGARLLYRNTAFNSYGVLSVTEQYAKEHPQTIASVLAAYEQAREWSVKHPDELARLLADESGLPLEVARLQLSRTDLGNPRLSAEDVLASKAAAPILVSEELVRRGVNVDQVIDQLLDTDVKQAVARQ
;
A
#
# COMPACT_ATOMS: atom_id res chain seq x y z
N MET A 1 -83.33 13.69 54.93
CA MET A 1 -82.24 14.71 54.78
C MET A 1 -81.00 13.99 54.45
N LYS A 2 -80.50 14.05 53.19
CA LYS A 2 -79.23 13.45 52.75
C LYS A 2 -78.22 14.59 52.55
N PRO A 3 -76.99 14.54 53.02
CA PRO A 3 -76.00 15.56 52.79
C PRO A 3 -75.37 15.41 51.37
N VAL A 4 -75.27 16.51 50.69
CA VAL A 4 -74.59 16.65 49.40
C VAL A 4 -73.11 16.91 49.64
N LEU A 5 -72.28 15.96 49.21
CA LEU A 5 -70.79 16.17 49.20
C LEU A 5 -70.38 17.03 48.01
N ARG A 6 -69.84 18.21 48.35
CA ARG A 6 -69.14 19.07 47.37
C ARG A 6 -67.72 18.68 47.28
N PHE A 7 -67.26 18.21 46.12
CA PHE A 7 -65.85 18.03 45.80
C PHE A 7 -65.24 19.34 45.30
N PRO A 8 -64.06 19.69 45.76
CA PRO A 8 -63.43 20.95 45.27
C PRO A 8 -62.76 20.74 43.89
N LEU A 9 -63.06 21.63 42.97
CA LEU A 9 -62.60 21.68 41.57
C LEU A 9 -61.10 22.03 41.38
N ALA A 10 -60.28 21.96 42.44
CA ALA A 10 -58.87 22.38 42.39
C ALA A 10 -57.88 21.37 41.87
N HIS A 11 -58.23 20.09 41.73
CA HIS A 11 -57.27 19.02 41.36
C HIS A 11 -57.28 18.67 39.86
N ALA A 12 -58.24 19.17 39.10
CA ALA A 12 -58.33 18.87 37.66
C ALA A 12 -57.37 19.68 36.77
N ARG A 13 -56.80 20.79 37.30
CA ARG A 13 -55.87 21.62 36.52
C ARG A 13 -54.44 21.18 36.52
N TYR A 14 -53.99 20.35 37.48
CA TYR A 14 -52.60 19.89 37.57
C TYR A 14 -52.35 18.60 36.75
N LEU A 15 -53.36 17.81 36.46
CA LEU A 15 -53.21 16.59 35.65
C LEU A 15 -53.08 16.86 34.14
N LEU A 16 -53.65 17.96 33.64
CA LEU A 16 -53.55 18.36 32.24
C LEU A 16 -52.20 19.02 31.90
N SER A 17 -51.54 19.66 32.88
CA SER A 17 -50.21 20.26 32.70
C SER A 17 -49.06 19.23 32.70
N ALA A 18 -49.20 18.10 33.41
CA ALA A 18 -48.19 17.04 33.46
C ALA A 18 -48.16 16.22 32.16
N CYS A 19 -49.30 16.00 31.49
CA CYS A 19 -49.35 15.29 30.20
C CYS A 19 -48.81 16.12 29.03
N ALA A 20 -48.92 17.47 29.07
CA ALA A 20 -48.38 18.32 28.02
C ALA A 20 -46.83 18.45 28.08
N LEU A 21 -46.23 18.34 29.27
CA LEU A 21 -44.76 18.37 29.41
C LEU A 21 -44.11 17.07 29.02
N ALA A 22 -44.80 15.92 29.18
CA ALA A 22 -44.27 14.60 28.78
C ALA A 22 -44.30 14.38 27.26
N LEU A 23 -45.13 15.08 26.51
CA LEU A 23 -45.21 15.01 25.04
C LEU A 23 -44.17 15.86 24.32
N PHE A 24 -43.56 16.85 25.00
CA PHE A 24 -42.48 17.67 24.43
C PHE A 24 -41.07 17.11 24.63
N LEU A 25 -40.88 16.12 25.52
CA LEU A 25 -39.56 15.49 25.76
C LEU A 25 -39.30 14.23 24.93
N SER A 26 -40.27 13.76 24.14
CA SER A 26 -40.11 12.57 23.30
C SER A 26 -39.74 12.86 21.83
N SER A 27 -39.50 14.12 21.46
CA SER A 27 -39.27 14.52 20.05
C SER A 27 -37.81 14.91 19.69
N SER A 28 -36.81 14.50 20.47
CA SER A 28 -35.42 14.90 20.15
C SER A 28 -34.37 13.79 20.26
N LEU A 29 -34.77 12.54 20.10
CA LEU A 29 -33.83 11.45 19.74
C LEU A 29 -34.06 11.03 18.27
N GLN A 30 -33.95 12.00 17.35
CA GLN A 30 -33.61 11.62 16.00
C GLN A 30 -32.15 11.14 16.06
N PRO A 31 -31.84 9.88 15.67
CA PRO A 31 -30.46 9.52 15.41
C PRO A 31 -30.00 10.56 14.37
N LEU A 32 -28.88 11.22 14.64
CA LEU A 32 -28.14 11.94 13.62
C LEU A 32 -27.88 10.93 12.51
N ALA A 33 -28.73 10.94 11.50
CA ALA A 33 -28.46 10.26 10.26
C ALA A 33 -27.13 10.85 9.78
N GLN A 34 -26.06 10.11 9.92
CA GLN A 34 -24.77 10.47 9.40
C GLN A 34 -25.03 10.69 7.91
N ALA A 35 -24.91 11.95 7.47
CA ALA A 35 -25.17 12.29 6.07
C ALA A 35 -24.30 11.32 5.25
N ALA A 36 -24.94 10.53 4.39
CA ALA A 36 -24.23 9.61 3.53
C ALA A 36 -23.19 10.44 2.75
N GLU A 37 -21.93 10.02 2.81
CA GLU A 37 -20.87 10.67 2.05
C GLU A 37 -21.28 10.69 0.57
N SER A 38 -21.26 11.87 -0.05
CA SER A 38 -21.43 11.96 -1.50
C SER A 38 -20.12 11.49 -2.12
N PRO A 39 -20.14 10.51 -3.04
CA PRO A 39 -18.92 10.09 -3.74
C PRO A 39 -18.24 11.31 -4.37
N PRO A 40 -16.89 11.36 -4.35
CA PRO A 40 -16.17 12.44 -5.01
C PRO A 40 -16.43 12.42 -6.52
N ALA A 41 -16.35 13.59 -7.16
CA ALA A 41 -16.56 13.69 -8.61
C ALA A 41 -15.50 12.91 -9.41
N GLU A 42 -14.30 12.82 -8.86
CA GLU A 42 -13.18 12.08 -9.46
C GLU A 42 -12.36 11.38 -8.38
N VAL A 43 -11.83 10.18 -8.70
CA VAL A 43 -10.89 9.42 -7.87
C VAL A 43 -9.69 9.03 -8.73
N HIS A 44 -8.49 9.29 -8.21
CA HIS A 44 -7.23 9.03 -8.89
C HIS A 44 -6.50 7.87 -8.23
N LEU A 45 -6.15 6.87 -9.01
CA LEU A 45 -5.35 5.72 -8.53
C LEU A 45 -4.08 5.59 -9.35
N ASP A 46 -3.03 5.08 -8.72
CA ASP A 46 -1.93 4.54 -9.49
C ASP A 46 -2.19 3.08 -9.88
N TYR A 47 -1.51 2.64 -10.92
CA TYR A 47 -1.33 1.24 -11.26
C TYR A 47 0.13 0.97 -11.54
N ALA A 48 0.56 -0.29 -11.37
CA ALA A 48 1.96 -0.63 -11.50
C ALA A 48 2.15 -2.08 -11.94
N TYR A 49 3.19 -2.34 -12.72
CA TYR A 49 3.53 -3.70 -13.15
C TYR A 49 3.99 -4.59 -11.99
N TYR A 50 4.51 -4.00 -10.91
CA TYR A 50 4.81 -4.71 -9.66
C TYR A 50 3.56 -4.96 -8.78
N SER A 51 2.41 -4.41 -9.16
CA SER A 51 1.10 -4.63 -8.51
C SER A 51 0.11 -5.20 -9.52
N PRO A 52 0.20 -6.50 -9.88
CA PRO A 52 -0.63 -7.09 -10.94
C PRO A 52 -2.13 -6.95 -10.70
N VAL A 53 -2.58 -6.94 -9.45
CA VAL A 53 -3.99 -6.72 -9.09
C VAL A 53 -4.50 -5.35 -9.57
N SER A 54 -3.66 -4.31 -9.57
CA SER A 54 -4.04 -2.99 -10.07
C SER A 54 -4.31 -2.98 -11.58
N LEU A 55 -3.61 -3.84 -12.33
CA LEU A 55 -3.84 -4.03 -13.77
C LEU A 55 -5.21 -4.67 -14.03
N VAL A 56 -5.55 -5.69 -13.25
CA VAL A 56 -6.86 -6.36 -13.32
C VAL A 56 -7.99 -5.40 -12.99
N LEU A 57 -7.82 -4.63 -11.89
CA LEU A 57 -8.78 -3.62 -11.46
C LEU A 57 -9.08 -2.62 -12.58
N LYS A 58 -8.03 -2.07 -13.20
CA LYS A 58 -8.09 -1.10 -14.30
C LYS A 58 -8.68 -1.75 -15.56
N HIS A 59 -8.18 -2.93 -15.97
CA HIS A 59 -8.57 -3.60 -17.22
C HIS A 59 -10.05 -3.93 -17.26
N PHE A 60 -10.60 -4.48 -16.17
CA PHE A 60 -12.02 -4.86 -16.11
C PHE A 60 -12.95 -3.72 -15.69
N GLY A 61 -12.43 -2.57 -15.29
CA GLY A 61 -13.22 -1.43 -14.83
C GLY A 61 -14.07 -1.77 -13.62
N PHE A 62 -13.54 -2.53 -12.67
CA PHE A 62 -14.32 -2.92 -11.47
C PHE A 62 -14.66 -1.71 -10.61
N LEU A 63 -13.76 -0.75 -10.51
CA LEU A 63 -14.02 0.46 -9.73
C LEU A 63 -15.01 1.40 -10.43
N GLU A 64 -14.89 1.56 -11.74
CA GLU A 64 -15.81 2.36 -12.56
C GLU A 64 -17.23 1.82 -12.47
N LYS A 65 -17.39 0.50 -12.40
CA LYS A 65 -18.69 -0.16 -12.19
C LYS A 65 -19.22 0.03 -10.76
N ALA A 66 -18.34 0.04 -9.76
CA ALA A 66 -18.70 0.25 -8.36
C ALA A 66 -19.07 1.71 -8.06
N LEU A 67 -18.49 2.67 -8.79
CA LEU A 67 -18.65 4.10 -8.62
C LEU A 67 -19.10 4.77 -9.94
N PRO A 68 -20.31 4.47 -10.45
CA PRO A 68 -20.73 4.88 -11.82
C PRO A 68 -20.91 6.39 -11.99
N GLN A 69 -20.94 7.16 -10.91
CA GLN A 69 -21.04 8.62 -10.95
C GLN A 69 -19.70 9.33 -10.68
N THR A 70 -18.63 8.56 -10.42
CA THR A 70 -17.29 9.06 -10.13
C THR A 70 -16.40 8.79 -11.34
N LYS A 71 -15.70 9.80 -11.83
CA LYS A 71 -14.66 9.60 -12.82
C LYS A 71 -13.47 8.92 -12.17
N VAL A 72 -13.00 7.82 -12.74
CA VAL A 72 -11.80 7.12 -12.28
C VAL A 72 -10.64 7.43 -13.24
N SER A 73 -9.53 7.91 -12.69
CA SER A 73 -8.32 8.25 -13.44
C SER A 73 -7.13 7.43 -12.96
N TRP A 74 -6.28 6.99 -13.90
CA TRP A 74 -5.18 6.08 -13.65
C TRP A 74 -3.83 6.67 -14.02
N VAL A 75 -2.83 6.49 -13.16
CA VAL A 75 -1.43 6.93 -13.36
C VAL A 75 -0.49 5.74 -13.21
N LEU A 76 0.42 5.51 -14.17
CA LEU A 76 1.45 4.47 -14.05
C LEU A 76 2.54 4.89 -13.06
N SER A 77 2.78 4.07 -12.06
CA SER A 77 3.89 4.21 -11.11
C SER A 77 5.02 3.21 -11.42
N GLN A 78 6.25 3.73 -11.55
CA GLN A 78 7.42 2.90 -11.87
C GLN A 78 8.13 2.35 -10.62
N GLY A 79 7.65 2.66 -9.42
CA GLY A 79 8.19 2.23 -8.14
C GLY A 79 7.54 2.98 -6.98
N SER A 80 7.73 2.49 -5.76
CA SER A 80 7.14 3.06 -4.54
C SER A 80 7.45 4.55 -4.34
N ASN A 81 8.64 5.00 -4.75
CA ASN A 81 9.03 6.40 -4.67
C ASN A 81 8.11 7.30 -5.49
N ARG A 82 7.80 6.91 -6.75
CA ARG A 82 6.90 7.67 -7.62
C ARG A 82 5.45 7.62 -7.14
N SER A 83 4.99 6.44 -6.75
CA SER A 83 3.65 6.26 -6.19
C SER A 83 3.41 7.18 -4.98
N LEU A 84 4.35 7.19 -4.02
CA LEU A 84 4.26 8.03 -2.83
C LEU A 84 4.46 9.52 -3.11
N GLU A 85 5.27 9.90 -4.12
CA GLU A 85 5.34 11.29 -4.62
C GLU A 85 3.98 11.76 -5.16
N TYR A 86 3.32 10.93 -5.99
CA TYR A 86 1.98 11.26 -6.53
C TYR A 86 0.96 11.43 -5.41
N LEU A 87 0.96 10.54 -4.41
CA LEU A 87 0.07 10.67 -3.24
C LEU A 87 0.34 11.97 -2.46
N ASN A 88 1.60 12.26 -2.18
CA ASN A 88 1.99 13.44 -1.41
C ASN A 88 1.72 14.77 -2.15
N SER A 89 1.73 14.75 -3.48
CA SER A 89 1.43 15.93 -4.31
C SER A 89 -0.04 16.06 -4.67
N GLY A 90 -0.89 15.10 -4.29
CA GLY A 90 -2.30 15.05 -4.67
C GLY A 90 -2.53 14.63 -6.13
N GLY A 91 -1.52 14.04 -6.77
CA GLY A 91 -1.64 13.47 -8.12
C GLY A 91 -2.41 12.14 -8.15
N VAL A 92 -2.50 11.45 -7.01
CA VAL A 92 -3.37 10.30 -6.79
C VAL A 92 -3.97 10.35 -5.38
N ASP A 93 -5.12 9.73 -5.20
CA ASP A 93 -5.79 9.52 -3.91
C ASP A 93 -5.38 8.19 -3.28
N PHE A 94 -5.06 7.21 -4.12
CA PHE A 94 -4.62 5.86 -3.74
C PHE A 94 -3.29 5.54 -4.39
N ALA A 95 -2.31 5.16 -3.57
CA ALA A 95 -0.95 4.86 -4.01
C ALA A 95 -0.51 3.46 -3.61
N SER A 96 0.02 2.67 -4.57
CA SER A 96 0.59 1.34 -4.33
C SER A 96 2.09 1.44 -4.06
N SER A 97 2.53 0.96 -2.90
CA SER A 97 3.94 0.96 -2.54
C SER A 97 4.32 -0.27 -1.72
N ALA A 98 5.62 -0.48 -1.54
CA ALA A 98 6.14 -1.38 -0.52
C ALA A 98 5.87 -0.81 0.87
N SER A 99 5.53 -1.66 1.85
CA SER A 99 5.18 -1.20 3.19
C SER A 99 6.34 -0.47 3.88
N LEU A 100 7.57 -0.94 3.73
CA LEU A 100 8.72 -0.27 4.34
C LEU A 100 9.05 1.08 3.66
N ALA A 101 8.74 1.24 2.37
CA ALA A 101 8.81 2.53 1.69
C ALA A 101 7.72 3.50 2.20
N ALA A 102 6.51 3.00 2.49
CA ALA A 102 5.45 3.80 3.11
C ALA A 102 5.83 4.23 4.54
N VAL A 103 6.44 3.33 5.33
CA VAL A 103 7.01 3.67 6.66
C VAL A 103 8.04 4.80 6.53
N LEU A 104 8.98 4.68 5.59
CA LEU A 104 10.00 5.71 5.34
C LEU A 104 9.36 7.06 4.97
N SER A 105 8.37 7.06 4.08
CA SER A 105 7.65 8.27 3.67
C SER A 105 6.94 8.92 4.87
N ARG A 106 6.19 8.14 5.66
CA ARG A 106 5.52 8.65 6.85
C ARG A 106 6.50 9.15 7.92
N ALA A 107 7.59 8.44 8.17
CA ALA A 107 8.63 8.85 9.11
C ALA A 107 9.29 10.18 8.74
N ASN A 108 9.28 10.53 7.45
CA ASN A 108 9.74 11.82 6.93
C ASN A 108 8.65 12.89 6.82
N GLY A 109 7.45 12.61 7.33
CA GLY A 109 6.39 13.60 7.53
C GLY A 109 5.21 13.52 6.55
N SER A 110 5.13 12.49 5.70
CA SER A 110 3.95 12.27 4.85
C SER A 110 2.78 11.82 5.70
N PRO A 111 1.63 12.52 5.70
CA PRO A 111 0.46 12.17 6.51
C PRO A 111 -0.38 11.10 5.81
N ILE A 112 0.16 9.88 5.71
CA ILE A 112 -0.44 8.75 4.98
C ILE A 112 -0.84 7.61 5.91
N LYS A 113 -1.83 6.81 5.49
CA LYS A 113 -2.26 5.56 6.11
C LYS A 113 -2.31 4.45 5.07
N SER A 114 -1.89 3.24 5.46
CA SER A 114 -2.04 2.05 4.63
C SER A 114 -3.37 1.38 4.91
N VAL A 115 -4.18 1.17 3.88
CA VAL A 115 -5.57 0.71 4.00
C VAL A 115 -5.80 -0.70 3.47
N TYR A 116 -4.84 -1.28 2.71
CA TYR A 116 -4.98 -2.60 2.10
C TYR A 116 -3.60 -3.22 1.81
N VAL A 117 -3.52 -4.57 1.81
CA VAL A 117 -2.35 -5.33 1.33
C VAL A 117 -2.70 -5.97 0.00
N TYR A 118 -2.10 -5.51 -1.09
CA TYR A 118 -2.41 -6.03 -2.41
C TYR A 118 -1.56 -7.27 -2.80
N SER A 119 -0.37 -7.46 -2.18
CA SER A 119 0.46 -8.64 -2.43
C SER A 119 1.55 -8.83 -1.38
N ARG A 120 2.09 -10.07 -1.31
CA ARG A 120 3.29 -10.44 -0.55
C ARG A 120 4.27 -11.07 -1.53
N ALA A 121 5.07 -10.23 -2.17
CA ALA A 121 5.94 -10.66 -3.26
C ALA A 121 7.40 -10.73 -2.82
N GLU A 122 8.14 -11.70 -3.36
CA GLU A 122 9.60 -11.66 -3.40
C GLU A 122 10.04 -10.88 -4.64
N TRP A 123 9.78 -9.60 -4.65
CA TRP A 123 9.93 -8.72 -5.81
C TRP A 123 11.30 -8.11 -6.01
N THR A 124 12.22 -8.29 -5.03
CA THR A 124 13.56 -7.72 -5.11
C THR A 124 14.66 -8.70 -4.72
N ALA A 125 15.78 -8.59 -5.41
CA ALA A 125 17.04 -9.26 -5.13
C ALA A 125 18.21 -8.38 -5.60
N LEU A 126 19.44 -8.68 -5.16
CA LEU A 126 20.64 -8.14 -5.81
C LEU A 126 20.93 -8.96 -7.06
N VAL A 127 21.03 -8.29 -8.18
CA VAL A 127 21.19 -8.86 -9.53
C VAL A 127 22.56 -8.50 -10.08
N VAL A 128 23.22 -9.47 -10.70
CA VAL A 128 24.50 -9.30 -11.41
C VAL A 128 24.39 -9.87 -12.82
N ARG A 129 25.26 -9.41 -13.74
CA ARG A 129 25.32 -9.98 -15.08
C ARG A 129 25.66 -11.47 -15.05
N LYS A 130 25.29 -12.16 -16.12
CA LYS A 130 25.56 -13.60 -16.32
C LYS A 130 27.02 -14.00 -16.10
N ASP A 131 27.92 -13.19 -16.60
CA ASP A 131 29.38 -13.40 -16.62
C ASP A 131 30.09 -12.73 -15.42
N SER A 132 29.35 -12.15 -14.50
CA SER A 132 29.91 -11.48 -13.33
C SER A 132 30.70 -12.47 -12.45
N PRO A 133 31.91 -12.11 -11.96
CA PRO A 133 32.71 -12.96 -11.08
C PRO A 133 32.14 -12.98 -9.63
N TYR A 134 31.24 -12.08 -9.27
CA TYR A 134 30.74 -11.95 -7.90
C TYR A 134 29.85 -13.12 -7.51
N GLN A 135 30.09 -13.72 -6.33
CA GLN A 135 29.36 -14.86 -5.80
C GLN A 135 28.60 -14.52 -4.51
N THR A 136 29.04 -13.50 -3.80
CA THR A 136 28.47 -13.04 -2.51
C THR A 136 28.28 -11.54 -2.49
N VAL A 137 27.48 -11.04 -1.54
CA VAL A 137 27.33 -9.60 -1.31
C VAL A 137 28.65 -8.95 -0.89
N ALA A 138 29.52 -9.68 -0.19
CA ALA A 138 30.83 -9.18 0.23
C ALA A 138 31.75 -8.85 -0.96
N ASP A 139 31.60 -9.53 -2.10
CA ASP A 139 32.37 -9.26 -3.32
C ASP A 139 32.02 -7.90 -3.97
N LEU A 140 30.91 -7.29 -3.53
CA LEU A 140 30.49 -5.98 -4.01
C LEU A 140 31.23 -4.80 -3.32
N LYS A 141 32.16 -5.07 -2.41
CA LYS A 141 32.98 -4.00 -1.80
C LYS A 141 33.74 -3.22 -2.87
N GLY A 142 33.60 -1.89 -2.85
CA GLY A 142 34.19 -0.97 -3.83
C GLY A 142 33.52 -1.00 -5.21
N LYS A 143 32.35 -1.64 -5.33
CA LYS A 143 31.61 -1.79 -6.60
C LYS A 143 30.44 -0.82 -6.70
N LYS A 144 29.97 -0.62 -7.94
CA LYS A 144 28.79 0.19 -8.25
C LYS A 144 27.52 -0.63 -8.17
N ILE A 145 26.57 -0.21 -7.35
CA ILE A 145 25.27 -0.85 -7.22
C ILE A 145 24.18 0.14 -7.60
N ALA A 146 23.43 -0.13 -8.67
CA ALA A 146 22.24 0.66 -8.98
C ALA A 146 21.09 0.31 -8.02
N ALA A 147 20.48 1.32 -7.42
CA ALA A 147 19.32 1.15 -6.53
C ALA A 147 18.42 2.39 -6.57
N THR A 148 17.11 2.18 -6.56
CA THR A 148 16.13 3.29 -6.58
C THR A 148 15.85 3.75 -5.17
N LYS A 149 16.36 4.93 -4.79
CA LYS A 149 16.16 5.51 -3.46
C LYS A 149 14.67 5.68 -3.14
N GLY A 150 14.28 5.40 -1.90
CA GLY A 150 12.89 5.50 -1.45
C GLY A 150 12.01 4.31 -1.83
N THR A 151 12.61 3.18 -2.20
CA THR A 151 11.91 1.93 -2.55
C THR A 151 12.43 0.75 -1.73
N ASP A 152 11.68 -0.35 -1.75
CA ASP A 152 12.09 -1.59 -1.08
C ASP A 152 13.43 -2.15 -1.60
N PRO A 153 13.73 -2.18 -2.92
CA PRO A 153 15.05 -2.56 -3.42
C PRO A 153 16.22 -1.78 -2.83
N TYR A 154 16.06 -0.49 -2.58
CA TYR A 154 17.10 0.30 -1.91
C TYR A 154 17.33 -0.17 -0.46
N LEU A 155 16.23 -0.36 0.29
CA LEU A 155 16.29 -0.82 1.67
C LEU A 155 16.79 -2.26 1.78
N PHE A 156 16.39 -3.12 0.83
CA PHE A 156 16.93 -4.46 0.67
C PHE A 156 18.45 -4.45 0.48
N THR A 157 18.96 -3.55 -0.37
CA THR A 157 20.41 -3.41 -0.60
C THR A 157 21.13 -3.05 0.70
N LEU A 158 20.67 -2.06 1.44
CA LEU A 158 21.29 -1.64 2.69
C LEU A 158 21.32 -2.77 3.73
N ARG A 159 20.21 -3.51 3.88
CA ARG A 159 20.12 -4.69 4.76
C ARG A 159 21.05 -5.81 4.33
N SER A 160 21.18 -6.02 3.01
CA SER A 160 22.08 -7.05 2.45
C SER A 160 23.55 -6.70 2.69
N LEU A 161 23.94 -5.45 2.51
CA LEU A 161 25.27 -4.95 2.82
C LEU A 161 25.58 -5.12 4.31
N GLN A 162 24.69 -4.69 5.18
CA GLN A 162 24.85 -4.82 6.63
C GLN A 162 25.01 -6.29 7.05
N GLN A 163 24.21 -7.21 6.51
CA GLN A 163 24.32 -8.64 6.80
C GLN A 163 25.67 -9.23 6.32
N ALA A 164 26.23 -8.69 5.23
CA ALA A 164 27.53 -9.08 4.71
C ALA A 164 28.71 -8.40 5.43
N GLY A 165 28.45 -7.61 6.48
CA GLY A 165 29.47 -6.87 7.22
C GLY A 165 29.98 -5.63 6.49
N LEU A 166 29.26 -5.16 5.46
CA LEU A 166 29.58 -3.96 4.70
C LEU A 166 28.72 -2.77 5.17
N LYS A 167 29.29 -1.58 5.04
CA LYS A 167 28.58 -0.30 5.21
C LYS A 167 28.14 0.24 3.86
N LYS A 168 27.20 1.16 3.86
CA LYS A 168 26.77 1.86 2.65
C LYS A 168 27.95 2.51 1.89
N ASP A 169 28.90 3.08 2.63
CA ASP A 169 30.06 3.76 2.07
C ASP A 169 31.17 2.78 1.57
N ASP A 170 31.02 1.49 1.81
CA ASP A 170 31.89 0.45 1.22
C ASP A 170 31.56 0.16 -0.26
N VAL A 171 30.49 0.74 -0.79
CA VAL A 171 30.04 0.60 -2.18
C VAL A 171 29.67 1.96 -2.78
N GLU A 172 29.59 2.07 -4.10
CA GLU A 172 29.06 3.25 -4.78
C GLU A 172 27.59 3.00 -5.14
N LEU A 173 26.64 3.65 -4.42
CA LEU A 173 25.22 3.56 -4.74
C LEU A 173 24.85 4.54 -5.85
N VAL A 174 24.43 4.01 -7.00
CA VAL A 174 23.99 4.79 -8.16
C VAL A 174 22.46 4.84 -8.15
N HIS A 175 21.89 6.06 -8.01
CA HIS A 175 20.44 6.24 -7.91
C HIS A 175 19.80 6.33 -9.29
N LEU A 176 19.21 5.22 -9.75
CA LEU A 176 18.50 5.08 -11.01
C LEU A 176 17.08 4.54 -10.77
N GLN A 177 16.14 4.88 -11.65
CA GLN A 177 14.85 4.18 -11.67
C GLN A 177 15.02 2.72 -12.11
N HIS A 178 14.08 1.85 -11.78
CA HIS A 178 14.23 0.41 -11.98
C HIS A 178 14.51 0.01 -13.44
N PRO A 179 13.83 0.57 -14.47
CA PRO A 179 14.17 0.28 -15.87
C PRO A 179 15.60 0.73 -16.25
N ASP A 180 16.02 1.91 -15.74
CA ASP A 180 17.36 2.46 -16.01
C ASP A 180 18.43 1.66 -15.28
N GLY A 181 18.15 1.21 -14.04
CA GLY A 181 19.03 0.35 -13.25
C GLY A 181 19.28 -0.99 -13.94
N ARG A 182 18.22 -1.62 -14.50
CA ARG A 182 18.34 -2.80 -15.35
C ARG A 182 19.24 -2.53 -16.55
N THR A 183 18.97 -1.47 -17.28
CA THR A 183 19.75 -1.09 -18.48
C THR A 183 21.22 -0.86 -18.14
N ALA A 184 21.50 -0.15 -17.04
CA ALA A 184 22.88 0.10 -16.58
C ALA A 184 23.62 -1.20 -16.22
N LEU A 185 22.93 -2.16 -15.56
CA LEU A 185 23.50 -3.48 -15.29
C LEU A 185 23.82 -4.22 -16.59
N GLU A 186 22.86 -4.32 -17.51
CA GLU A 186 23.01 -5.07 -18.76
C GLU A 186 24.12 -4.50 -19.67
N LYS A 187 24.33 -3.16 -19.64
CA LYS A 187 25.44 -2.49 -20.34
C LYS A 187 26.79 -2.59 -19.61
N GLY A 188 26.80 -2.92 -18.32
CA GLY A 188 28.01 -2.97 -17.51
C GLY A 188 28.44 -1.62 -16.93
N ASP A 189 27.54 -0.63 -16.90
CA ASP A 189 27.79 0.67 -16.28
C ASP A 189 27.78 0.57 -14.74
N VAL A 190 27.13 -0.47 -14.20
CA VAL A 190 27.16 -0.85 -12.79
C VAL A 190 27.49 -2.34 -12.64
N ASP A 191 28.02 -2.71 -11.49
CA ASP A 191 28.45 -4.09 -11.17
C ASP A 191 27.28 -4.96 -10.71
N ALA A 192 26.34 -4.36 -9.97
CA ALA A 192 25.12 -4.98 -9.49
C ALA A 192 23.95 -3.99 -9.54
N TRP A 193 22.75 -4.54 -9.44
CA TRP A 193 21.51 -3.78 -9.41
C TRP A 193 20.54 -4.38 -8.39
N ALA A 194 19.91 -3.53 -7.60
CA ALA A 194 18.78 -3.91 -6.77
C ALA A 194 17.52 -4.02 -7.64
N GLY A 195 17.25 -5.24 -8.09
CA GLY A 195 16.16 -5.54 -9.02
C GLY A 195 14.78 -5.30 -8.42
N LEU A 196 13.82 -5.01 -9.30
CA LEU A 196 12.39 -5.01 -9.00
C LEU A 196 11.67 -5.71 -10.15
N ASP A 197 10.76 -6.63 -9.84
CA ASP A 197 9.89 -7.24 -10.83
C ASP A 197 8.90 -6.21 -11.43
N PRO A 198 8.58 -6.31 -12.72
CA PRO A 198 8.95 -7.32 -13.72
C PRO A 198 10.35 -7.16 -14.32
N HIS A 199 11.04 -6.05 -14.10
CA HIS A 199 12.35 -5.77 -14.71
C HIS A 199 13.42 -6.78 -14.27
N MET A 200 13.32 -7.27 -13.02
CA MET A 200 14.23 -8.30 -12.51
C MET A 200 14.03 -9.63 -13.24
N ALA A 201 12.80 -10.10 -13.35
CA ALA A 201 12.48 -11.29 -14.13
C ALA A 201 12.88 -11.14 -15.61
N ALA A 202 12.69 -9.95 -16.19
CA ALA A 202 13.09 -9.66 -17.56
C ALA A 202 14.61 -9.74 -17.75
N SER A 203 15.40 -9.25 -16.79
CA SER A 203 16.86 -9.35 -16.84
C SER A 203 17.33 -10.81 -16.74
N GLU A 204 16.68 -11.64 -15.90
CA GLU A 204 16.97 -13.08 -15.83
C GLU A 204 16.67 -13.80 -17.15
N VAL A 205 15.47 -13.59 -17.70
CA VAL A 205 14.99 -14.30 -18.91
C VAL A 205 15.71 -13.83 -20.17
N GLN A 206 15.86 -12.52 -20.36
CA GLN A 206 16.32 -11.94 -21.62
C GLN A 206 17.85 -11.75 -21.66
N ALA A 207 18.47 -11.41 -20.50
CA ALA A 207 19.90 -11.16 -20.43
C ALA A 207 20.67 -12.28 -19.71
N GLY A 208 19.98 -13.27 -19.16
CA GLY A 208 20.59 -14.35 -18.38
C GLY A 208 21.23 -13.87 -17.09
N ALA A 209 20.80 -12.72 -16.57
CA ALA A 209 21.29 -12.18 -15.30
C ALA A 209 21.07 -13.16 -14.15
N ARG A 210 21.92 -13.08 -13.12
CA ARG A 210 21.83 -13.95 -11.94
C ARG A 210 21.39 -13.17 -10.72
N LEU A 211 20.53 -13.78 -9.92
CA LEU A 211 20.21 -13.25 -8.60
C LEU A 211 21.36 -13.60 -7.65
N LEU A 212 22.25 -12.64 -7.42
CA LEU A 212 23.41 -12.80 -6.53
C LEU A 212 23.00 -13.07 -5.09
N TYR A 213 21.98 -12.34 -4.61
CA TYR A 213 21.48 -12.48 -3.26
C TYR A 213 19.97 -12.33 -3.22
N ARG A 214 19.32 -13.33 -2.62
CA ARG A 214 17.88 -13.38 -2.34
C ARG A 214 17.66 -13.55 -0.85
N ASN A 215 16.67 -12.86 -0.32
CA ASN A 215 16.22 -13.05 1.06
C ASN A 215 14.76 -12.60 1.16
N THR A 216 13.84 -13.55 1.23
CA THR A 216 12.40 -13.26 1.30
C THR A 216 12.03 -12.43 2.53
N ALA A 217 12.73 -12.63 3.67
CA ALA A 217 12.51 -11.85 4.89
C ALA A 217 12.97 -10.38 4.78
N PHE A 218 13.69 -10.02 3.72
CA PHE A 218 14.10 -8.63 3.45
C PHE A 218 13.15 -7.92 2.51
N ASN A 219 12.28 -8.65 1.82
CA ASN A 219 11.18 -8.07 1.06
C ASN A 219 10.05 -7.66 2.01
N SER A 220 9.51 -6.48 1.82
CA SER A 220 8.30 -6.07 2.49
C SER A 220 7.07 -6.39 1.64
N TYR A 221 5.87 -6.24 2.19
CA TYR A 221 4.63 -6.51 1.44
C TYR A 221 4.11 -5.24 0.76
N GLY A 222 3.26 -5.44 -0.27
CA GLY A 222 2.65 -4.37 -1.03
C GLY A 222 1.43 -3.79 -0.31
N VAL A 223 1.40 -2.47 -0.13
CA VAL A 223 0.29 -1.76 0.51
C VAL A 223 -0.31 -0.70 -0.41
N LEU A 224 -1.62 -0.54 -0.31
CA LEU A 224 -2.34 0.60 -0.84
C LEU A 224 -2.45 1.64 0.29
N SER A 225 -2.06 2.87 0.00
CA SER A 225 -2.05 3.97 0.96
C SER A 225 -2.88 5.14 0.46
N VAL A 226 -3.46 5.89 1.40
CA VAL A 226 -4.19 7.14 1.21
C VAL A 226 -3.65 8.20 2.17
N THR A 227 -3.97 9.48 1.96
CA THR A 227 -3.68 10.51 2.98
C THR A 227 -4.62 10.36 4.18
N GLU A 228 -4.18 10.81 5.38
CA GLU A 228 -5.03 10.85 6.58
C GLU A 228 -6.27 11.71 6.37
N GLN A 229 -6.14 12.79 5.61
CA GLN A 229 -7.25 13.66 5.25
C GLN A 229 -8.25 12.89 4.39
N TYR A 230 -7.82 12.24 3.31
CA TYR A 230 -8.70 11.46 2.45
C TYR A 230 -9.39 10.33 3.22
N ALA A 231 -8.66 9.65 4.13
CA ALA A 231 -9.23 8.61 4.98
C ALA A 231 -10.36 9.12 5.88
N LYS A 232 -10.26 10.35 6.34
CA LYS A 232 -11.30 10.99 7.18
C LYS A 232 -12.50 11.48 6.36
N GLU A 233 -12.24 12.03 5.18
CA GLU A 233 -13.26 12.69 4.36
C GLU A 233 -14.03 11.69 3.48
N HIS A 234 -13.39 10.58 3.06
CA HIS A 234 -13.93 9.65 2.07
C HIS A 234 -13.92 8.17 2.51
N PRO A 235 -14.43 7.82 3.72
CA PRO A 235 -14.39 6.45 4.21
C PRO A 235 -15.22 5.47 3.36
N GLN A 236 -16.37 5.91 2.79
CA GLN A 236 -17.20 5.05 1.93
C GLN A 236 -16.56 4.83 0.55
N THR A 237 -15.91 5.86 0.01
CA THR A 237 -15.15 5.73 -1.23
C THR A 237 -13.99 4.75 -1.05
N ILE A 238 -13.26 4.81 0.08
CA ILE A 238 -12.23 3.84 0.42
C ILE A 238 -12.81 2.42 0.46
N ALA A 239 -13.94 2.22 1.14
CA ALA A 239 -14.58 0.90 1.21
C ALA A 239 -14.92 0.36 -0.20
N SER A 240 -15.43 1.20 -1.09
CA SER A 240 -15.74 0.83 -2.48
C SER A 240 -14.47 0.47 -3.27
N VAL A 241 -13.39 1.24 -3.11
CA VAL A 241 -12.10 0.95 -3.75
C VAL A 241 -11.53 -0.37 -3.24
N LEU A 242 -11.57 -0.62 -1.92
CA LEU A 242 -11.06 -1.88 -1.34
C LEU A 242 -11.89 -3.08 -1.78
N ALA A 243 -13.21 -2.94 -1.90
CA ALA A 243 -14.08 -4.00 -2.42
C ALA A 243 -13.75 -4.33 -3.89
N ALA A 244 -13.50 -3.30 -4.72
CA ALA A 244 -13.10 -3.48 -6.10
C ALA A 244 -11.70 -4.12 -6.23
N TYR A 245 -10.75 -3.73 -5.36
CA TYR A 245 -9.43 -4.38 -5.27
C TYR A 245 -9.56 -5.85 -4.87
N GLU A 246 -10.44 -6.18 -3.92
CA GLU A 246 -10.66 -7.56 -3.50
C GLU A 246 -11.27 -8.39 -4.63
N GLN A 247 -12.22 -7.84 -5.39
CA GLN A 247 -12.75 -8.48 -6.58
C GLN A 247 -11.65 -8.75 -7.63
N ALA A 248 -10.76 -7.79 -7.85
CA ALA A 248 -9.62 -7.93 -8.77
C ALA A 248 -8.62 -8.99 -8.26
N ARG A 249 -8.35 -9.03 -6.95
CA ARG A 249 -7.48 -10.03 -6.32
C ARG A 249 -8.07 -11.44 -6.45
N GLU A 250 -9.35 -11.61 -6.12
CA GLU A 250 -10.02 -12.91 -6.26
C GLU A 250 -10.02 -13.40 -7.71
N TRP A 251 -10.26 -12.51 -8.66
CA TRP A 251 -10.16 -12.85 -10.08
C TRP A 251 -8.72 -13.29 -10.42
N SER A 252 -7.71 -12.55 -9.96
CA SER A 252 -6.29 -12.84 -10.21
C SER A 252 -5.88 -14.23 -9.69
N VAL A 253 -6.35 -14.59 -8.49
CA VAL A 253 -6.08 -15.91 -7.90
C VAL A 253 -6.76 -17.05 -8.68
N LYS A 254 -7.96 -16.80 -9.20
CA LYS A 254 -8.73 -17.79 -9.97
C LYS A 254 -8.26 -17.94 -11.41
N HIS A 255 -7.58 -16.94 -11.97
CA HIS A 255 -7.21 -16.86 -13.39
C HIS A 255 -5.71 -16.55 -13.60
N PRO A 256 -4.79 -17.37 -13.04
CA PRO A 256 -3.35 -17.05 -13.06
C PRO A 256 -2.75 -16.95 -14.46
N ASP A 257 -3.22 -17.73 -15.43
CA ASP A 257 -2.72 -17.67 -16.80
C ASP A 257 -3.20 -16.41 -17.55
N GLU A 258 -4.45 -15.99 -17.33
CA GLU A 258 -4.99 -14.74 -17.88
C GLU A 258 -4.31 -13.52 -17.24
N LEU A 259 -4.03 -13.57 -15.93
CA LEU A 259 -3.25 -12.54 -15.25
C LEU A 259 -1.85 -12.41 -15.84
N ALA A 260 -1.19 -13.54 -16.15
CA ALA A 260 0.13 -13.51 -16.77
C ALA A 260 0.09 -12.88 -18.18
N ARG A 261 -0.93 -13.18 -18.98
CA ARG A 261 -1.12 -12.54 -20.28
C ARG A 261 -1.39 -11.06 -20.15
N LEU A 262 -2.30 -10.66 -19.25
CA LEU A 262 -2.61 -9.25 -19.01
C LEU A 262 -1.35 -8.47 -18.58
N LEU A 263 -0.55 -9.02 -17.65
CA LEU A 263 0.69 -8.40 -17.23
C LEU A 263 1.71 -8.29 -18.38
N ALA A 264 1.84 -9.33 -19.22
CA ALA A 264 2.71 -9.32 -20.38
C ALA A 264 2.28 -8.24 -21.39
N ASP A 265 1.00 -8.16 -21.71
CA ASP A 265 0.44 -7.22 -22.66
C ASP A 265 0.59 -5.76 -22.19
N GLU A 266 0.21 -5.49 -20.92
CA GLU A 266 0.29 -4.13 -20.32
C GLU A 266 1.74 -3.65 -20.16
N SER A 267 2.66 -4.54 -19.83
CA SER A 267 4.09 -4.20 -19.63
C SER A 267 4.91 -4.24 -20.92
N GLY A 268 4.40 -4.81 -21.98
CA GLY A 268 5.15 -5.04 -23.23
C GLY A 268 6.28 -6.07 -23.07
N LEU A 269 6.21 -6.95 -22.07
CA LEU A 269 7.22 -7.96 -21.77
C LEU A 269 6.77 -9.35 -22.20
N PRO A 270 7.70 -10.28 -22.51
CA PRO A 270 7.35 -11.66 -22.84
C PRO A 270 6.53 -12.35 -21.73
N LEU A 271 5.62 -13.23 -22.14
CA LEU A 271 4.77 -13.99 -21.21
C LEU A 271 5.56 -14.78 -20.15
N GLU A 272 6.73 -15.30 -20.51
CA GLU A 272 7.60 -16.01 -19.58
C GLU A 272 8.13 -15.11 -18.45
N VAL A 273 8.37 -13.82 -18.74
CA VAL A 273 8.76 -12.81 -17.74
C VAL A 273 7.61 -12.57 -16.76
N ALA A 274 6.40 -12.39 -17.28
CA ALA A 274 5.20 -12.22 -16.45
C ALA A 274 4.96 -13.44 -15.56
N ARG A 275 5.09 -14.66 -16.11
CA ARG A 275 4.98 -15.90 -15.32
C ARG A 275 6.04 -16.01 -14.24
N LEU A 276 7.28 -15.62 -14.52
CA LEU A 276 8.36 -15.64 -13.55
C LEU A 276 8.10 -14.66 -12.41
N GLN A 277 7.67 -13.43 -12.70
CA GLN A 277 7.24 -12.47 -11.67
C GLN A 277 6.09 -13.04 -10.82
N LEU A 278 5.04 -13.56 -11.46
CA LEU A 278 3.86 -14.06 -10.74
C LEU A 278 4.18 -15.29 -9.88
N SER A 279 5.17 -16.12 -10.26
CA SER A 279 5.63 -17.21 -9.43
C SER A 279 6.25 -16.79 -8.08
N ARG A 280 6.61 -15.50 -7.95
CA ARG A 280 7.17 -14.87 -6.75
C ARG A 280 6.15 -13.97 -6.04
N THR A 281 4.91 -13.92 -6.53
CA THR A 281 3.87 -13.00 -6.04
C THR A 281 2.77 -13.78 -5.33
N ASP A 282 2.68 -13.65 -4.02
CA ASP A 282 1.57 -14.19 -3.23
C ASP A 282 0.43 -13.17 -3.15
N LEU A 283 -0.74 -13.56 -3.64
CA LEU A 283 -1.99 -12.79 -3.61
C LEU A 283 -3.00 -13.38 -2.58
N GLY A 284 -2.58 -14.37 -1.79
CA GLY A 284 -3.48 -15.16 -0.95
C GLY A 284 -4.06 -14.41 0.25
N ASN A 285 -3.32 -13.47 0.84
CA ASN A 285 -3.74 -12.80 2.07
C ASN A 285 -3.70 -11.26 1.96
N PRO A 286 -4.86 -10.59 1.77
CA PRO A 286 -4.96 -9.14 1.67
C PRO A 286 -5.03 -8.43 3.03
N ARG A 287 -5.03 -9.19 4.13
CA ARG A 287 -5.19 -8.62 5.48
C ARG A 287 -3.85 -8.28 6.07
N LEU A 288 -3.76 -7.10 6.65
CA LEU A 288 -2.69 -6.75 7.57
C LEU A 288 -2.88 -7.54 8.88
N SER A 289 -1.83 -8.11 9.39
CA SER A 289 -1.81 -8.86 10.64
C SER A 289 -0.87 -8.22 11.66
N ALA A 290 -0.93 -8.66 12.91
CA ALA A 290 0.07 -8.28 13.90
C ALA A 290 1.49 -8.71 13.49
N GLU A 291 1.61 -9.81 12.74
CA GLU A 291 2.89 -10.29 12.20
C GLU A 291 3.50 -9.30 11.20
N ASP A 292 2.68 -8.64 10.37
CA ASP A 292 3.14 -7.62 9.44
C ASP A 292 3.68 -6.38 10.16
N VAL A 293 3.04 -5.99 11.26
CA VAL A 293 3.50 -4.91 12.13
C VAL A 293 4.84 -5.28 12.76
N LEU A 294 4.97 -6.50 13.31
CA LEU A 294 6.21 -6.99 13.90
C LEU A 294 7.33 -7.10 12.85
N ALA A 295 7.04 -7.61 11.65
CA ALA A 295 8.00 -7.69 10.54
C ALA A 295 8.48 -6.29 10.11
N SER A 296 7.58 -5.32 10.04
CA SER A 296 7.92 -3.92 9.75
C SER A 296 8.81 -3.32 10.84
N LYS A 297 8.50 -3.55 12.13
CA LYS A 297 9.32 -3.10 13.25
C LYS A 297 10.70 -3.76 13.27
N ALA A 298 10.79 -5.04 12.94
CA ALA A 298 12.06 -5.75 12.81
C ALA A 298 12.94 -5.23 11.65
N ALA A 299 12.32 -4.73 10.57
CA ALA A 299 13.01 -4.13 9.44
C ALA A 299 13.40 -2.66 9.65
N ALA A 300 12.67 -1.94 10.50
CA ALA A 300 12.80 -0.49 10.70
C ALA A 300 14.17 0.01 11.20
N PRO A 301 14.98 -0.74 11.98
CA PRO A 301 16.30 -0.27 12.44
C PRO A 301 17.21 0.21 11.31
N ILE A 302 17.08 -0.33 10.08
CA ILE A 302 17.84 0.13 8.92
C ILE A 302 17.55 1.60 8.56
N LEU A 303 16.32 2.07 8.79
CA LEU A 303 15.93 3.45 8.51
C LEU A 303 16.65 4.44 9.42
N VAL A 304 16.93 4.03 10.67
CA VAL A 304 17.62 4.84 11.68
C VAL A 304 19.13 4.75 11.52
N SER A 305 19.67 3.53 11.37
CA SER A 305 21.12 3.31 11.26
C SER A 305 21.73 3.93 10.02
N GLU A 306 20.96 4.01 8.92
CA GLU A 306 21.37 4.63 7.66
C GLU A 306 20.95 6.12 7.53
N GLU A 307 20.50 6.72 8.64
CA GLU A 307 20.08 8.14 8.71
C GLU A 307 19.04 8.52 7.64
N LEU A 308 18.12 7.58 7.30
CA LEU A 308 17.09 7.81 6.29
C LEU A 308 15.87 8.56 6.85
N VAL A 309 15.72 8.57 8.17
CA VAL A 309 14.65 9.28 8.88
C VAL A 309 15.21 10.42 9.73
N ARG A 310 14.39 11.43 10.00
CA ARG A 310 14.76 12.57 10.84
C ARG A 310 15.16 12.10 12.24
N ARG A 311 16.14 12.76 12.85
CA ARG A 311 16.56 12.47 14.22
C ARG A 311 15.41 12.64 15.20
N GLY A 312 15.27 11.69 16.13
CA GLY A 312 14.25 11.71 17.17
C GLY A 312 12.88 11.14 16.75
N VAL A 313 12.72 10.68 15.50
CA VAL A 313 11.50 10.00 15.07
C VAL A 313 11.42 8.62 15.73
N ASN A 314 10.30 8.35 16.39
CA ASN A 314 9.97 7.01 16.89
C ASN A 314 9.35 6.19 15.74
N VAL A 315 10.18 5.38 15.07
CA VAL A 315 9.75 4.61 13.89
C VAL A 315 8.71 3.55 14.24
N ASP A 316 8.76 2.97 15.44
CA ASP A 316 7.75 2.00 15.89
C ASP A 316 6.36 2.65 16.00
N GLN A 317 6.30 3.86 16.56
CA GLN A 317 5.05 4.64 16.60
C GLN A 317 4.56 5.02 15.21
N VAL A 318 5.47 5.35 14.30
CA VAL A 318 5.13 5.63 12.89
C VAL A 318 4.50 4.40 12.23
N ILE A 319 5.05 3.20 12.47
CA ILE A 319 4.52 1.95 11.94
C ILE A 319 3.11 1.69 12.50
N ASP A 320 2.91 1.82 13.81
CA ASP A 320 1.61 1.63 14.45
C ASP A 320 0.55 2.58 13.86
N GLN A 321 0.91 3.83 13.60
CA GLN A 321 0.01 4.83 13.02
C GLN A 321 -0.25 4.63 11.52
N LEU A 322 0.74 4.14 10.76
CA LEU A 322 0.61 3.88 9.33
C LEU A 322 -0.29 2.67 9.07
N LEU A 323 -0.11 1.62 9.88
CA LEU A 323 -0.76 0.32 9.72
C LEU A 323 -2.00 0.20 10.61
N ASP A 324 -2.69 1.32 10.85
CA ASP A 324 -3.88 1.39 11.69
C ASP A 324 -4.94 0.36 11.26
N THR A 325 -5.22 -0.58 12.17
CA THR A 325 -6.14 -1.70 11.95
C THR A 325 -7.62 -1.29 12.02
N ASP A 326 -7.94 -0.08 12.47
CA ASP A 326 -9.31 0.37 12.71
C ASP A 326 -10.11 0.64 11.41
N VAL A 327 -9.45 1.06 10.33
CA VAL A 327 -10.08 1.20 9.01
C VAL A 327 -10.60 -0.15 8.50
N LYS A 328 -10.03 -1.27 8.94
CA LYS A 328 -10.41 -2.64 8.55
C LYS A 328 -11.68 -3.14 9.19
N GLN A 329 -12.03 -2.69 10.39
CA GLN A 329 -13.25 -3.11 11.04
C GLN A 329 -14.48 -2.55 10.33
N ALA A 330 -14.36 -1.44 9.61
CA ALA A 330 -15.44 -0.88 8.81
C ALA A 330 -15.72 -1.73 7.54
N VAL A 331 -14.67 -2.29 6.90
CA VAL A 331 -14.81 -3.13 5.69
C VAL A 331 -15.22 -4.57 6.03
N ALA A 332 -14.80 -5.11 7.18
CA ALA A 332 -15.14 -6.47 7.60
C ALA A 332 -16.59 -6.62 8.14
N ARG A 333 -17.31 -5.52 8.29
CA ARG A 333 -18.72 -5.51 8.78
C ARG A 333 -19.76 -5.34 7.66
N GLN A 334 -19.32 -5.22 6.40
CA GLN A 334 -20.17 -5.26 5.20
C GLN A 334 -20.06 -6.64 4.51
#